data_416bad922187637f8660662ec4bae120
#
_entry.id   416bad922187637f8660662ec4bae120
#
_cell.length_a   1.000
_cell.length_b   1.000
_cell.length_c   1.000
_cell.angle_alpha   90.00
_cell.angle_beta   90.00
_cell.angle_gamma   90.00
#
_symmetry.space_group_name_H-M   'P 1'
#
loop_
_entity.id
_entity.type
_entity.pdbx_description
1 polymer ?
#
loop_
_entity_poly.entity_id
_entity_poly.type
_entity_poly.pdbx_seq_one_letter_code
_entity_poly.pdbx_strand_id
1 'polypeptide(L)'
;MAQFYLESKEMKNELILGDMYRELAVQTPLNSVLKQFFSEIKNIEDCEQLQLSLYQIREHLIQQHQVIVNRLKNSDVTKALGFRLIQDKSSSSGGHFLRWRITFGQQKQPKGGLVWKSLIEDSSIPAVAKKQIAQMEKERLVLNMQMSVLNTMIRQLTDTSEKWFEVEQAMEMND
;
A
#
# COMPACT_ATOMS: atom_id res chain seq x y z
N MET A 1 -11.53 -23.45 25.26
CA MET A 1 -12.70 -23.13 24.42
C MET A 1 -12.37 -22.23 23.21
N ALA A 2 -11.32 -21.43 23.22
CA ALA A 2 -10.89 -20.64 22.04
C ALA A 2 -10.31 -21.47 20.88
N GLN A 3 -9.82 -22.67 21.16
CA GLN A 3 -9.17 -23.55 20.19
C GLN A 3 -10.14 -24.17 19.16
N PHE A 4 -11.41 -24.36 19.53
CA PHE A 4 -12.44 -24.98 18.67
C PHE A 4 -13.05 -24.02 17.63
N TYR A 5 -12.95 -22.72 17.82
CA TYR A 5 -13.53 -21.73 16.92
C TYR A 5 -12.66 -21.41 15.69
N LEU A 6 -11.36 -21.74 15.75
CA LEU A 6 -10.42 -21.48 14.66
C LEU A 6 -10.38 -22.56 13.57
N GLU A 7 -10.94 -23.74 13.83
CA GLU A 7 -10.91 -24.89 12.90
C GLU A 7 -12.10 -24.95 11.92
N SER A 8 -13.16 -24.17 12.12
CA SER A 8 -14.42 -24.42 11.41
C SER A 8 -14.85 -23.36 10.38
N LYS A 9 -14.03 -22.39 10.07
CA LYS A 9 -14.24 -21.50 8.93
C LYS A 9 -12.94 -21.31 8.19
N GLU A 10 -12.89 -21.74 6.93
CA GLU A 10 -11.95 -21.20 5.92
C GLU A 10 -12.21 -19.68 5.82
N MET A 11 -11.78 -18.94 6.83
CA MET A 11 -11.77 -17.48 6.75
C MET A 11 -10.61 -17.12 5.84
N LYS A 12 -10.93 -16.70 4.63
CA LYS A 12 -10.01 -16.02 3.72
C LYS A 12 -9.59 -14.70 4.38
N ASN A 13 -8.61 -14.77 5.27
CA ASN A 13 -7.97 -13.61 5.88
C ASN A 13 -6.88 -13.03 4.94
N GLU A 14 -7.12 -13.14 3.64
CA GLU A 14 -6.30 -12.47 2.63
C GLU A 14 -6.54 -10.96 2.70
N LEU A 15 -5.47 -10.15 2.64
CA LEU A 15 -5.59 -8.70 2.51
C LEU A 15 -6.04 -8.34 1.10
N ILE A 16 -5.48 -9.04 0.12
CA ILE A 16 -5.76 -8.82 -1.30
C ILE A 16 -6.97 -9.70 -1.67
N LEU A 17 -8.07 -9.07 -2.05
CA LEU A 17 -9.21 -9.77 -2.63
C LEU A 17 -8.95 -10.06 -4.10
N GLY A 18 -9.44 -11.20 -4.61
CA GLY A 18 -9.14 -11.67 -5.96
C GLY A 18 -9.54 -10.73 -7.09
N ASP A 19 -10.50 -9.83 -6.85
CA ASP A 19 -11.00 -8.83 -7.81
C ASP A 19 -10.37 -7.44 -7.64
N MET A 20 -9.63 -7.18 -6.53
CA MET A 20 -9.07 -5.87 -6.21
C MET A 20 -8.21 -5.27 -7.33
N TYR A 21 -7.34 -6.07 -7.96
CA TYR A 21 -6.51 -5.61 -9.08
C TYR A 21 -7.30 -5.43 -10.36
N ARG A 22 -8.34 -6.23 -10.56
CA ARG A 22 -9.26 -6.05 -11.69
C ARG A 22 -10.03 -4.74 -11.55
N GLU A 23 -10.54 -4.44 -10.36
CA GLU A 23 -11.21 -3.17 -10.06
C GLU A 23 -10.26 -1.99 -10.27
N LEU A 24 -9.03 -2.06 -9.76
CA LEU A 24 -8.01 -1.04 -9.98
C LEU A 24 -7.78 -0.78 -11.48
N ALA A 25 -7.64 -1.83 -12.28
CA ALA A 25 -7.39 -1.71 -13.72
C ALA A 25 -8.59 -1.19 -14.51
N VAL A 26 -9.82 -1.42 -14.04
CA VAL A 26 -11.06 -0.96 -14.68
C VAL A 26 -11.40 0.48 -14.26
N GLN A 27 -11.20 0.83 -13.00
CA GLN A 27 -11.61 2.12 -12.45
C GLN A 27 -10.54 3.21 -12.57
N THR A 28 -9.32 2.85 -12.98
CA THR A 28 -8.22 3.79 -13.12
C THR A 28 -7.53 3.66 -14.49
N PRO A 29 -6.79 4.68 -14.94
CA PRO A 29 -6.05 4.62 -16.19
C PRO A 29 -4.75 3.79 -16.11
N LEU A 30 -4.67 2.76 -15.25
CA LEU A 30 -3.45 2.01 -14.96
C LEU A 30 -2.75 1.48 -16.23
N ASN A 31 -3.52 0.86 -17.13
CA ASN A 31 -2.96 0.27 -18.35
C ASN A 31 -2.44 1.31 -19.34
N SER A 32 -3.15 2.45 -19.49
CA SER A 32 -2.73 3.55 -20.37
C SER A 32 -1.54 4.30 -19.80
N VAL A 33 -1.50 4.55 -18.50
CA VAL A 33 -0.41 5.24 -17.82
C VAL A 33 0.92 4.52 -17.98
N LEU A 34 0.95 3.19 -17.81
CA LEU A 34 2.19 2.44 -18.00
C LEU A 34 2.71 2.51 -19.44
N LYS A 35 1.81 2.51 -20.43
CA LYS A 35 2.20 2.71 -21.84
C LYS A 35 2.72 4.13 -22.08
N GLN A 36 2.04 5.14 -21.58
CA GLN A 36 2.42 6.54 -21.75
C GLN A 36 3.74 6.86 -21.06
N PHE A 37 4.02 6.29 -19.89
CA PHE A 37 5.26 6.49 -19.15
C PHE A 37 6.51 6.06 -19.92
N PHE A 38 6.38 5.08 -20.82
CA PHE A 38 7.44 4.59 -21.70
C PHE A 38 7.23 4.98 -23.17
N SER A 39 6.41 5.98 -23.45
CA SER A 39 6.24 6.59 -24.75
C SER A 39 7.03 7.91 -24.86
N GLU A 40 6.97 8.54 -26.02
CA GLU A 40 7.57 9.85 -26.22
C GLU A 40 6.79 10.92 -25.42
N ILE A 41 7.49 11.60 -24.50
CA ILE A 41 7.00 12.78 -23.75
C ILE A 41 7.62 14.00 -24.45
N LYS A 42 6.76 14.92 -24.94
CA LYS A 42 7.20 16.01 -25.82
C LYS A 42 7.24 17.38 -25.16
N ASN A 43 6.49 17.56 -24.08
CA ASN A 43 6.35 18.83 -23.40
C ASN A 43 6.02 18.63 -21.91
N ILE A 44 5.97 19.72 -21.18
CA ILE A 44 5.66 19.72 -19.74
C ILE A 44 4.22 19.25 -19.50
N GLU A 45 3.28 19.61 -20.36
CA GLU A 45 1.86 19.22 -20.26
C GLU A 45 1.69 17.70 -20.31
N ASP A 46 2.47 16.99 -21.14
CA ASP A 46 2.47 15.52 -21.16
C ASP A 46 2.89 14.92 -19.81
N CYS A 47 3.92 15.51 -19.17
CA CYS A 47 4.35 15.11 -17.82
C CYS A 47 3.24 15.33 -16.78
N GLU A 48 2.59 16.50 -16.82
CA GLU A 48 1.52 16.85 -15.88
C GLU A 48 0.30 15.93 -16.03
N GLN A 49 -0.12 15.64 -17.26
CA GLN A 49 -1.23 14.72 -17.54
C GLN A 49 -0.93 13.30 -17.02
N LEU A 50 0.29 12.84 -17.25
CA LEU A 50 0.74 11.54 -16.74
C LEU A 50 0.78 11.53 -15.20
N GLN A 51 1.23 12.61 -14.59
CA GLN A 51 1.25 12.78 -13.13
C GLN A 51 -0.18 12.77 -12.55
N LEU A 52 -1.12 13.49 -13.15
CA LEU A 52 -2.53 13.48 -12.73
C LEU A 52 -3.12 12.06 -12.79
N SER A 53 -2.81 11.31 -13.84
CA SER A 53 -3.26 9.92 -13.98
C SER A 53 -2.67 9.00 -12.90
N LEU A 54 -1.40 9.19 -12.53
CA LEU A 54 -0.77 8.47 -11.42
C LEU A 54 -1.37 8.84 -10.06
N TYR A 55 -1.75 10.10 -9.85
CA TYR A 55 -2.49 10.51 -8.66
C TYR A 55 -3.83 9.81 -8.53
N GLN A 56 -4.58 9.66 -9.63
CA GLN A 56 -5.85 8.91 -9.62
C GLN A 56 -5.66 7.45 -9.19
N ILE A 57 -4.64 6.78 -9.75
CA ILE A 57 -4.30 5.40 -9.36
C ILE A 57 -3.91 5.34 -7.88
N ARG A 58 -3.11 6.28 -7.40
CA ARG A 58 -2.69 6.35 -6.00
C ARG A 58 -3.87 6.52 -5.05
N GLU A 59 -4.78 7.44 -5.35
CA GLU A 59 -5.96 7.66 -4.52
C GLU A 59 -6.85 6.42 -4.47
N HIS A 60 -7.03 5.73 -5.57
CA HIS A 60 -7.77 4.47 -5.58
C HIS A 60 -7.09 3.39 -4.72
N LEU A 61 -5.76 3.26 -4.81
CA LEU A 61 -5.01 2.33 -3.97
C LEU A 61 -5.10 2.69 -2.48
N ILE A 62 -5.10 3.99 -2.13
CA ILE A 62 -5.33 4.47 -0.76
C ILE A 62 -6.70 4.03 -0.25
N GLN A 63 -7.75 4.15 -1.06
CA GLN A 63 -9.10 3.71 -0.71
C GLN A 63 -9.17 2.19 -0.52
N GLN A 64 -8.52 1.41 -1.38
CA GLN A 64 -8.42 -0.04 -1.23
C GLN A 64 -7.69 -0.43 0.07
N HIS A 65 -6.59 0.25 0.42
CA HIS A 65 -5.92 0.06 1.70
C HIS A 65 -6.86 0.32 2.89
N GLN A 66 -7.70 1.35 2.81
CA GLN A 66 -8.67 1.67 3.86
C GLN A 66 -9.74 0.58 4.01
N VAL A 67 -10.22 0.02 2.89
CA VAL A 67 -11.15 -1.12 2.90
C VAL A 67 -10.52 -2.33 3.59
N ILE A 68 -9.25 -2.66 3.28
CA ILE A 68 -8.49 -3.73 3.92
C ILE A 68 -8.38 -3.51 5.42
N VAL A 69 -7.99 -2.30 5.85
CA VAL A 69 -7.88 -1.93 7.28
C VAL A 69 -9.21 -2.10 8.00
N ASN A 70 -10.30 -1.62 7.42
CA ASN A 70 -11.65 -1.72 8.01
C ASN A 70 -12.12 -3.17 8.13
N ARG A 71 -11.85 -4.00 7.13
CA ARG A 71 -12.17 -5.43 7.15
C ARG A 71 -11.43 -6.15 8.26
N LEU A 72 -10.11 -5.93 8.36
CA LEU A 72 -9.29 -6.59 9.39
C LEU A 72 -9.61 -6.12 10.80
N LYS A 73 -10.05 -4.89 10.99
CA LYS A 73 -10.50 -4.39 12.31
C LYS A 73 -11.58 -5.27 12.93
N ASN A 74 -12.38 -5.93 12.10
CA ASN A 74 -13.47 -6.80 12.49
C ASN A 74 -13.11 -8.30 12.48
N SER A 75 -11.89 -8.66 12.07
CA SER A 75 -11.41 -10.04 12.02
C SER A 75 -11.19 -10.62 13.42
N ASP A 76 -11.67 -11.83 13.65
CA ASP A 76 -11.51 -12.52 14.93
C ASP A 76 -10.03 -12.82 15.24
N VAL A 77 -9.21 -13.08 14.22
CA VAL A 77 -7.76 -13.34 14.37
C VAL A 77 -7.05 -12.12 14.92
N THR A 78 -7.29 -10.93 14.35
CA THR A 78 -6.65 -9.70 14.81
C THR A 78 -7.10 -9.30 16.21
N LYS A 79 -8.38 -9.52 16.54
CA LYS A 79 -8.91 -9.28 17.89
C LYS A 79 -8.34 -10.26 18.91
N ALA A 80 -8.34 -11.56 18.60
CA ALA A 80 -7.86 -12.59 19.51
C ALA A 80 -6.36 -12.45 19.82
N LEU A 81 -5.56 -12.05 18.85
CA LEU A 81 -4.10 -11.91 18.99
C LEU A 81 -3.65 -10.49 19.36
N GLY A 82 -4.58 -9.55 19.54
CA GLY A 82 -4.28 -8.21 20.05
C GLY A 82 -3.42 -7.36 19.13
N PHE A 83 -3.54 -7.50 17.81
CA PHE A 83 -2.87 -6.65 16.83
C PHE A 83 -3.85 -6.09 15.81
N ARG A 84 -3.47 -5.04 15.12
CA ARG A 84 -4.28 -4.40 14.09
C ARG A 84 -3.41 -3.90 12.94
N LEU A 85 -3.99 -3.85 11.76
CA LEU A 85 -3.43 -3.12 10.63
C LEU A 85 -3.92 -1.67 10.69
N ILE A 86 -3.03 -0.73 10.43
CA ILE A 86 -3.37 0.69 10.29
C ILE A 86 -2.79 1.21 8.97
N GLN A 87 -3.34 2.32 8.51
CA GLN A 87 -2.83 3.07 7.38
C GLN A 87 -2.19 4.36 7.90
N ASP A 88 -0.87 4.49 7.71
CA ASP A 88 -0.09 5.67 8.09
C ASP A 88 0.24 6.50 6.86
N LYS A 89 -0.04 7.81 6.91
CA LYS A 89 0.37 8.76 5.88
C LYS A 89 1.85 9.11 6.03
N SER A 90 2.59 9.03 4.94
CA SER A 90 3.96 9.54 4.88
C SER A 90 3.94 11.04 4.61
N SER A 91 4.57 11.83 5.47
CA SER A 91 4.66 13.29 5.32
C SER A 91 5.49 13.72 4.11
N SER A 92 6.50 12.93 3.73
CA SER A 92 7.43 13.26 2.65
C SER A 92 6.93 12.90 1.25
N SER A 93 6.09 11.86 1.12
CA SER A 93 5.66 11.37 -0.20
C SER A 93 4.16 11.47 -0.44
N GLY A 94 3.38 11.84 0.58
CA GLY A 94 1.91 11.80 0.54
C GLY A 94 1.31 10.40 0.39
N GLY A 95 2.15 9.35 0.32
CA GLY A 95 1.70 7.98 0.23
C GLY A 95 1.18 7.44 1.55
N HIS A 96 0.30 6.47 1.47
CA HIS A 96 -0.29 5.82 2.62
C HIS A 96 0.21 4.37 2.70
N PHE A 97 0.83 4.00 3.83
CA PHE A 97 1.45 2.70 4.03
C PHE A 97 0.75 1.91 5.11
N LEU A 98 0.58 0.62 4.88
CA LEU A 98 0.01 -0.32 5.84
C LEU A 98 1.05 -0.73 6.87
N ARG A 99 0.70 -0.62 8.17
CA ARG A 99 1.58 -0.97 9.29
C ARG A 99 0.84 -1.76 10.36
N TRP A 100 1.53 -2.75 10.93
CA TRP A 100 1.03 -3.45 12.10
C TRP A 100 1.21 -2.62 13.37
N ARG A 101 0.22 -2.71 14.25
CA ARG A 101 0.25 -2.14 15.60
C ARG A 101 -0.30 -3.17 16.60
N ILE A 102 0.35 -3.28 17.77
CA ILE A 102 -0.18 -4.05 18.88
C ILE A 102 -1.22 -3.20 19.61
N THR A 103 -2.32 -3.81 20.05
CA THR A 103 -3.44 -3.12 20.70
C THR A 103 -3.41 -3.25 22.23
N PHE A 104 -2.69 -4.22 22.79
CA PHE A 104 -2.62 -4.48 24.22
C PHE A 104 -1.19 -4.33 24.76
N GLY A 105 -1.04 -3.68 25.91
CA GLY A 105 0.17 -3.60 26.71
C GLY A 105 0.75 -2.19 26.86
N GLN A 106 1.18 -1.86 28.08
CA GLN A 106 1.83 -0.58 28.42
C GLN A 106 3.35 -0.57 28.19
N GLN A 107 3.96 -1.70 27.81
CA GLN A 107 5.40 -1.81 27.58
C GLN A 107 5.76 -1.34 26.17
N LYS A 108 7.02 -0.92 25.99
CA LYS A 108 7.60 -0.54 24.69
C LYS A 108 7.48 -1.73 23.70
N GLN A 109 6.40 -1.75 22.95
CA GLN A 109 6.08 -2.80 22.02
C GLN A 109 6.92 -2.67 20.74
N PRO A 110 7.29 -3.77 20.08
CA PRO A 110 7.96 -3.71 18.80
C PRO A 110 7.14 -2.89 17.81
N LYS A 111 7.77 -1.91 17.17
CA LYS A 111 7.11 -1.02 16.22
C LYS A 111 7.16 -1.63 14.81
N GLY A 112 6.02 -1.62 14.12
CA GLY A 112 5.96 -1.87 12.69
C GLY A 112 6.32 -3.30 12.29
N GLY A 113 7.43 -3.47 11.56
CA GLY A 113 7.79 -4.72 10.89
C GLY A 113 8.12 -5.92 11.79
N LEU A 114 8.27 -5.75 13.11
CA LEU A 114 8.59 -6.84 14.04
C LEU A 114 7.36 -7.49 14.69
N VAL A 115 6.18 -6.88 14.55
CA VAL A 115 4.95 -7.41 15.17
C VAL A 115 4.60 -8.80 14.65
N TRP A 116 4.59 -8.96 13.32
CA TRP A 116 4.29 -10.25 12.68
C TRP A 116 5.29 -11.33 13.07
N LYS A 117 6.58 -10.96 13.24
CA LYS A 117 7.64 -11.91 13.59
C LYS A 117 7.42 -12.45 15.00
N SER A 118 7.18 -11.59 15.98
CA SER A 118 6.91 -12.01 17.35
C SER A 118 5.70 -12.94 17.45
N LEU A 119 4.65 -12.70 16.65
CA LEU A 119 3.46 -13.56 16.60
C LEU A 119 3.76 -14.95 15.97
N ILE A 120 4.61 -15.01 14.95
CA ILE A 120 4.99 -16.28 14.32
C ILE A 120 5.92 -17.10 15.23
N GLU A 121 6.80 -16.44 15.97
CA GLU A 121 7.75 -17.09 16.89
C GLU A 121 7.09 -17.55 18.20
N ASP A 122 5.92 -17.01 18.57
CA ASP A 122 5.20 -17.39 19.78
C ASP A 122 4.65 -18.81 19.68
N SER A 123 5.15 -19.72 20.55
CA SER A 123 4.75 -21.13 20.59
C SER A 123 3.29 -21.35 20.99
N SER A 124 2.66 -20.37 21.66
CA SER A 124 1.25 -20.46 22.08
C SER A 124 0.26 -20.24 20.95
N ILE A 125 0.71 -19.67 19.81
CA ILE A 125 -0.15 -19.40 18.66
C ILE A 125 -0.27 -20.64 17.76
N PRO A 126 -1.50 -21.07 17.40
CA PRO A 126 -1.73 -22.22 16.54
C PRO A 126 -1.09 -22.05 15.15
N ALA A 127 -0.59 -23.15 14.56
CA ALA A 127 0.09 -23.14 13.28
C ALA A 127 -0.76 -22.56 12.14
N VAL A 128 -2.08 -22.76 12.17
CA VAL A 128 -3.03 -22.17 11.20
C VAL A 128 -3.03 -20.64 11.28
N ALA A 129 -3.09 -20.08 12.48
CA ALA A 129 -3.04 -18.64 12.69
C ALA A 129 -1.68 -18.05 12.24
N LYS A 130 -0.57 -18.75 12.51
CA LYS A 130 0.77 -18.35 12.03
C LYS A 130 0.84 -18.28 10.49
N LYS A 131 0.27 -19.27 9.79
CA LYS A 131 0.20 -19.26 8.32
C LYS A 131 -0.61 -18.06 7.80
N GLN A 132 -1.73 -17.74 8.44
CA GLN A 132 -2.55 -16.57 8.07
C GLN A 132 -1.81 -15.25 8.30
N ILE A 133 -1.12 -15.09 9.43
CA ILE A 133 -0.29 -13.91 9.72
C ILE A 133 0.81 -13.76 8.68
N ALA A 134 1.51 -14.86 8.35
CA ALA A 134 2.55 -14.84 7.34
C ALA A 134 2.02 -14.45 5.94
N GLN A 135 0.83 -14.93 5.57
CA GLN A 135 0.19 -14.57 4.32
C GLN A 135 -0.19 -13.08 4.29
N MET A 136 -0.85 -12.58 5.34
CA MET A 136 -1.19 -11.17 5.47
C MET A 136 0.05 -10.26 5.41
N GLU A 137 1.18 -10.69 6.01
CA GLU A 137 2.43 -9.92 5.95
C GLU A 137 2.97 -9.84 4.52
N LYS A 138 2.99 -10.95 3.78
CA LYS A 138 3.43 -10.97 2.37
C LYS A 138 2.60 -10.01 1.52
N GLU A 139 1.29 -10.04 1.69
CA GLU A 139 0.37 -9.15 0.97
C GLU A 139 0.57 -7.69 1.34
N ARG A 140 0.74 -7.38 2.64
CA ARG A 140 1.08 -6.03 3.11
C ARG A 140 2.36 -5.49 2.47
N LEU A 141 3.38 -6.34 2.35
CA LEU A 141 4.65 -5.96 1.70
C LEU A 141 4.43 -5.61 0.23
N VAL A 142 3.62 -6.41 -0.50
CA VAL A 142 3.29 -6.13 -1.91
C VAL A 142 2.52 -4.82 -2.05
N LEU A 143 1.49 -4.58 -1.23
CA LEU A 143 0.69 -3.35 -1.26
C LEU A 143 1.54 -2.10 -0.96
N ASN A 144 2.44 -2.20 0.02
CA ASN A 144 3.37 -1.10 0.34
C ASN A 144 4.40 -0.86 -0.77
N MET A 145 4.88 -1.91 -1.43
CA MET A 145 5.76 -1.79 -2.60
C MET A 145 5.04 -1.05 -3.74
N GLN A 146 3.80 -1.41 -4.06
CA GLN A 146 3.00 -0.77 -5.10
C GLN A 146 2.81 0.73 -4.81
N MET A 147 2.47 1.10 -3.58
CA MET A 147 2.38 2.49 -3.14
C MET A 147 3.73 3.22 -3.29
N SER A 148 4.83 2.57 -2.93
CA SER A 148 6.18 3.13 -3.06
C SER A 148 6.57 3.38 -4.52
N VAL A 149 6.25 2.45 -5.42
CA VAL A 149 6.50 2.59 -6.87
C VAL A 149 5.72 3.78 -7.42
N LEU A 150 4.40 3.88 -7.14
CA LEU A 150 3.58 5.01 -7.60
C LEU A 150 4.13 6.35 -7.11
N ASN A 151 4.49 6.46 -5.83
CA ASN A 151 5.07 7.69 -5.29
C ASN A 151 6.41 8.04 -5.95
N THR A 152 7.22 7.04 -6.27
CA THR A 152 8.50 7.26 -6.98
C THR A 152 8.26 7.76 -8.41
N MET A 153 7.30 7.17 -9.13
CA MET A 153 6.95 7.62 -10.48
C MET A 153 6.43 9.07 -10.47
N ILE A 154 5.53 9.41 -9.55
CA ILE A 154 5.01 10.77 -9.38
C ILE A 154 6.16 11.75 -9.13
N ARG A 155 7.06 11.43 -8.20
CA ARG A 155 8.21 12.29 -7.88
C ARG A 155 9.13 12.49 -9.09
N GLN A 156 9.44 11.42 -9.83
CA GLN A 156 10.29 11.53 -11.02
C GLN A 156 9.68 12.43 -12.10
N LEU A 157 8.36 12.38 -12.29
CA LEU A 157 7.68 13.29 -13.21
C LEU A 157 7.74 14.74 -12.72
N THR A 158 7.54 14.98 -11.42
CA THR A 158 7.69 16.32 -10.84
C THR A 158 9.10 16.86 -11.07
N ASP A 159 10.12 16.09 -10.67
CA ASP A 159 11.53 16.47 -10.82
C ASP A 159 11.89 16.72 -12.31
N THR A 160 11.29 15.97 -13.24
CA THR A 160 11.50 16.14 -14.69
C THR A 160 10.84 17.39 -15.22
N SER A 161 9.58 17.66 -14.83
CA SER A 161 8.86 18.88 -15.24
C SER A 161 9.57 20.16 -14.76
N GLU A 162 10.05 20.17 -13.51
CA GLU A 162 10.78 21.30 -12.94
C GLU A 162 12.06 21.59 -13.73
N LYS A 163 12.85 20.55 -14.05
CA LYS A 163 14.08 20.69 -14.85
C LYS A 163 13.80 21.10 -16.29
N TRP A 164 12.72 20.62 -16.86
CA TRP A 164 12.31 21.01 -18.22
C TRP A 164 11.96 22.49 -18.28
N PHE A 165 11.20 22.96 -17.29
CA PHE A 165 10.87 24.38 -17.16
C PHE A 165 12.13 25.26 -17.03
N GLU A 166 13.15 24.82 -16.27
CA GLU A 166 14.44 25.52 -16.18
C GLU A 166 15.13 25.65 -17.54
N VAL A 167 15.06 24.59 -18.37
CA VAL A 167 15.64 24.61 -19.74
C VAL A 167 14.91 25.60 -20.64
N GLU A 168 13.58 25.61 -20.63
CA GLU A 168 12.77 26.54 -21.43
C GLU A 168 13.04 28.00 -21.03
N GLN A 169 13.06 28.30 -19.72
CA GLN A 169 13.43 29.63 -19.24
C GLN A 169 14.83 30.07 -19.66
N ALA A 170 15.81 29.18 -19.63
CA ALA A 170 17.17 29.50 -20.04
C ALA A 170 17.27 29.78 -21.56
N MET A 171 16.41 29.20 -22.39
CA MET A 171 16.34 29.48 -23.82
C MET A 171 15.70 30.85 -24.08
N GLU A 172 14.58 31.18 -23.41
CA GLU A 172 13.89 32.45 -23.56
C GLU A 172 14.74 33.67 -23.13
N MET A 173 15.67 33.51 -22.18
CA MET A 173 16.56 34.61 -21.75
C MET A 173 17.70 34.89 -22.73
N ASN A 174 17.93 34.01 -23.75
CA ASN A 174 19.00 34.14 -24.72
C ASN A 174 18.55 34.55 -26.14
N ASP A 175 17.21 34.67 -26.36
CA ASP A 175 16.61 35.19 -27.57
C ASP A 175 16.24 36.67 -27.38
#